data_db0d49417cabad5951ebbb4857eb4ac3
#
_entry.id   db0d49417cabad5951ebbb4857eb4ac3
#
_cell.length_a   1.000
_cell.length_b   1.000
_cell.length_c   1.000
_cell.angle_alpha   90.00
_cell.angle_beta   90.00
_cell.angle_gamma   90.00
#
_symmetry.space_group_name_H-M   'P 1'
#
loop_
_entity.id
_entity.type
_entity.pdbx_description
1 polymer ?
#
loop_
_entity_poly.entity_id
_entity_poly.type
_entity_poly.pdbx_seq_one_letter_code
_entity_poly.pdbx_strand_id
1 'polypeptide(L)' 'MTSLYDQIIAALPELADKPEEFAIGGSIRLQDDSDELGAYISKWDYSKPIPKGMKLGK' A
#
# COMPACT_ATOMS: atom_id res chain seq x y z
N MET A 1 -16.06 -4.96 1.26
CA MET A 1 -15.24 -3.80 0.91
C MET A 1 -13.82 -4.22 0.63
N THR A 2 -13.18 -3.56 -0.33
CA THR A 2 -11.81 -3.89 -0.71
C THR A 2 -10.84 -3.13 0.19
N SER A 3 -9.90 -3.84 0.81
CA SER A 3 -8.90 -3.19 1.64
C SER A 3 -7.91 -2.40 0.78
N LEU A 4 -7.16 -1.49 1.40
CA LEU A 4 -6.13 -0.75 0.68
C LEU A 4 -5.10 -1.71 0.07
N TYR A 5 -4.72 -2.75 0.83
CA TYR A 5 -3.80 -3.76 0.33
C TYR A 5 -4.34 -4.40 -0.95
N ASP A 6 -5.62 -4.81 -0.93
CA ASP A 6 -6.24 -5.44 -2.09
C ASP A 6 -6.28 -4.48 -3.29
N GLN A 7 -6.54 -3.20 -3.04
CA GLN A 7 -6.55 -2.20 -4.10
C GLN A 7 -5.18 -2.05 -4.75
N ILE A 8 -4.12 -2.06 -3.94
CA ILE A 8 -2.76 -1.97 -4.45
C ILE A 8 -2.41 -3.20 -5.28
N ILE A 9 -2.78 -4.38 -4.79
CA ILE A 9 -2.53 -5.63 -5.52
C ILE A 9 -3.29 -5.65 -6.84
N ALA A 10 -4.52 -5.12 -6.85
CA ALA A 10 -5.30 -5.05 -8.09
C ALA A 10 -4.64 -4.15 -9.13
N ALA A 11 -4.02 -3.05 -8.68
CA ALA A 11 -3.33 -2.12 -9.57
C ALA A 11 -1.95 -2.63 -9.97
N LEU A 12 -1.26 -3.32 -9.07
CA LEU A 12 0.08 -3.87 -9.29
C LEU A 12 0.08 -5.35 -8.93
N PRO A 13 -0.46 -6.21 -9.81
CA PRO A 13 -0.60 -7.65 -9.51
C PRO A 13 0.71 -8.34 -9.14
N GLU A 14 1.83 -7.83 -9.61
CA GLU A 14 3.13 -8.39 -9.31
C GLU A 14 3.43 -8.40 -7.82
N LEU A 15 2.84 -7.48 -7.06
CA LEU A 15 3.07 -7.40 -5.62
C LEU A 15 2.44 -8.56 -4.86
N ALA A 16 1.50 -9.27 -5.47
CA ALA A 16 0.92 -10.47 -4.85
C ALA A 16 1.99 -11.55 -4.64
N ASP A 17 3.03 -11.55 -5.49
CA ASP A 17 4.14 -12.50 -5.40
C ASP A 17 5.31 -11.94 -4.57
N LYS A 18 5.15 -10.74 -4.02
CA LYS A 18 6.22 -10.05 -3.30
C LYS A 18 5.71 -9.52 -1.95
N PRO A 19 5.21 -10.42 -1.08
CA PRO A 19 4.69 -9.98 0.22
C PRO A 19 5.74 -9.28 1.08
N GLU A 20 7.02 -9.54 0.84
CA GLU A 20 8.12 -8.92 1.57
C GLU A 20 8.17 -7.41 1.38
N GLU A 21 7.60 -6.90 0.28
CA GLU A 21 7.56 -5.46 0.05
C GLU A 21 6.66 -4.74 1.07
N PHE A 22 5.68 -5.45 1.61
CA PHE A 22 4.77 -4.91 2.63
C PHE A 22 5.20 -5.22 4.05
N ALA A 23 6.28 -5.97 4.22
CA ALA A 23 6.77 -6.34 5.55
C ALA A 23 7.55 -5.18 6.16
N ILE A 24 7.84 -5.30 7.46
CA ILE A 24 8.69 -4.34 8.15
C ILE A 24 10.05 -4.32 7.44
N GLY A 25 10.48 -3.12 7.06
CA GLY A 25 11.73 -2.98 6.30
C GLY A 25 11.55 -3.07 4.79
N GLY A 26 10.34 -3.37 4.32
CA GLY A 26 10.05 -3.41 2.89
C GLY A 26 9.91 -2.01 2.29
N SER A 27 9.67 -1.96 0.99
CA SER A 27 9.57 -0.69 0.27
C SER A 27 8.23 0.01 0.44
N ILE A 28 7.19 -0.72 0.85
CA ILE A 28 5.85 -0.19 0.99
C ILE A 28 5.38 -0.40 2.43
N ARG A 29 4.85 0.66 3.03
CA ARG A 29 4.29 0.56 4.38
C ARG A 29 2.87 1.10 4.39
N LEU A 30 1.96 0.30 4.90
CA LEU A 30 0.57 0.69 5.09
C LEU A 30 0.33 0.87 6.58
N GLN A 31 -0.48 1.87 6.94
CA GLN A 31 -0.74 2.17 8.35
C GLN A 31 -2.19 2.56 8.54
N ASP A 32 -2.72 2.23 9.71
CA ASP A 32 -4.09 2.59 10.10
C ASP A 32 -4.01 3.11 11.53
N ASP A 33 -4.31 4.37 11.72
CA ASP A 33 -4.24 5.02 13.03
C ASP A 33 -5.55 4.94 13.82
N SER A 34 -6.51 4.18 13.31
CA SER A 34 -7.82 4.02 13.95
C SER A 34 -8.57 5.34 14.12
N ASP A 35 -8.39 6.26 13.17
CA ASP A 35 -9.01 7.59 13.20
C ASP A 35 -10.23 7.67 12.27
N GLU A 36 -10.79 6.52 11.90
CA GLU A 36 -11.96 6.38 11.03
C GLU A 36 -11.69 6.74 9.56
N LEU A 37 -10.48 7.14 9.24
CA LEU A 37 -10.10 7.43 7.85
C LEU A 37 -9.60 6.18 7.11
N GLY A 38 -9.41 5.09 7.85
CA GLY A 38 -8.94 3.83 7.27
C GLY A 38 -7.44 3.80 7.07
N ALA A 39 -6.99 2.75 6.39
CA ALA A 39 -5.56 2.57 6.13
C ALA A 39 -5.06 3.55 5.07
N TYR A 40 -3.80 3.89 5.16
CA TYR A 40 -3.17 4.78 4.19
C TYR A 40 -1.73 4.31 3.95
N ILE A 41 -1.13 4.80 2.85
CA ILE A 41 0.25 4.49 2.52
C ILE A 41 1.15 5.45 3.30
N SER A 42 1.93 4.93 4.24
CA SER A 42 2.83 5.75 5.05
C SER A 42 4.23 5.83 4.45
N LYS A 43 4.58 4.88 3.58
CA LYS A 43 5.89 4.85 2.92
C LYS A 43 5.75 4.20 1.55
N TRP A 44 6.41 4.77 0.56
CA TRP A 44 6.41 4.20 -0.78
C TRP A 44 7.78 4.40 -1.42
N ASP A 45 8.61 3.35 -1.37
CA ASP A 45 9.94 3.33 -2.01
C ASP A 45 10.01 2.29 -3.12
N TYR A 46 8.85 1.78 -3.55
CA TYR A 46 8.81 0.79 -4.60
C TYR A 46 9.28 1.39 -5.93
N SER A 47 9.82 0.55 -6.83
CA SER A 47 10.36 1.00 -8.11
C SER A 47 9.32 1.59 -9.05
N LYS A 48 8.05 1.25 -8.85
CA LYS A 48 6.94 1.81 -9.64
C LYS A 48 6.21 2.87 -8.84
N PRO A 49 5.60 3.85 -9.51
CA PRO A 49 4.89 4.92 -8.79
C PRO A 49 3.63 4.41 -8.11
N ILE A 50 3.13 5.19 -7.15
CA ILE A 50 1.88 4.90 -6.47
C ILE A 50 0.77 4.78 -7.52
N PRO A 51 -0.09 3.76 -7.44
CA PRO A 51 -1.17 3.57 -8.40
C PRO A 51 -2.08 4.80 -8.52
N LYS A 52 -2.60 5.01 -9.71
CA LYS A 52 -3.52 6.11 -9.96
C LYS A 52 -4.71 6.04 -9.02
N GLY A 53 -5.08 7.17 -8.46
CA GLY A 53 -6.20 7.24 -7.52
C GLY A 53 -5.80 7.04 -6.06
N MET A 54 -4.53 6.74 -5.82
CA MET A 54 -3.98 6.60 -4.47
C MET A 54 -2.95 7.68 -4.22
N LYS A 55 -2.65 7.92 -2.95
CA LYS A 55 -1.66 8.94 -2.59
C LYS A 55 -0.87 8.50 -1.36
N LEU A 56 0.29 9.12 -1.18
CA LEU A 56 1.08 8.92 0.02
C LEU A 56 0.47 9.74 1.14
N GLY A 57 0.30 9.10 2.30
CA GLY A 57 -0.30 9.75 3.45
C GLY A 57 -1.82 9.77 3.40
N LYS A 58 -2.41 10.49 4.34
CA LYS A 58 -3.87 10.54 4.48
C LYS A 58 -4.53 11.48 3.50
#